data_79a2e38cdf9abbc072c9102a018c8743
#
_entry.id   79a2e38cdf9abbc072c9102a018c8743
#
_cell.length_a   1.000
_cell.length_b   1.000
_cell.length_c   1.000
_cell.angle_alpha   90.00
_cell.angle_beta   90.00
_cell.angle_gamma   90.00
#
_symmetry.space_group_name_H-M   'P 1'
#
loop_
_entity.id
_entity.type
_entity.pdbx_description
1 polymer ?
#
loop_
_entity_poly.entity_id
_entity_poly.type
_entity_poly.pdbx_seq_one_letter_code
_entity_poly.pdbx_strand_id
1 'polypeptide(L)'
;FDIFYIKPMSKFSFVNGWEAYVCNNDQKYFSIGFLMGAKGNKLYQALYAQALYELVVGNSNDYQRVGSKLFRTNIGKDWEYLQKDWNIANIEDKCVYPIAYNKVQKLFHNDVADLEHSIGVHWFGGNSYASAMDNRLTPDNIDDFTDSTMKRLVQEMNLVTA
;
A
#
# COMPACT_ATOMS: atom_id res chain seq x y z
N PHE A 1 6.21 5.64 7.20
CA PHE A 1 5.03 5.23 6.39
C PHE A 1 5.29 5.54 4.93
N ASP A 2 5.02 4.60 4.03
CA ASP A 2 5.37 4.70 2.61
C ASP A 2 4.18 5.08 1.71
N ILE A 3 3.02 5.42 2.30
CA ILE A 3 1.82 5.76 1.54
C ILE A 3 1.26 7.09 2.01
N PHE A 4 1.06 8.00 1.07
CA PHE A 4 0.26 9.19 1.26
C PHE A 4 -1.19 8.90 0.88
N TYR A 5 -2.10 9.03 1.82
CA TYR A 5 -3.54 8.94 1.54
C TYR A 5 -4.05 10.28 1.05
N ILE A 6 -4.55 10.30 -0.18
CA ILE A 6 -4.99 11.51 -0.89
C ILE A 6 -6.50 11.67 -0.95
N LYS A 7 -7.23 10.64 -0.51
CA LYS A 7 -8.69 10.68 -0.43
C LYS A 7 -9.18 10.12 0.90
N PRO A 8 -10.27 10.67 1.44
CA PRO A 8 -10.90 10.09 2.63
C PRO A 8 -11.32 8.65 2.38
N MET A 9 -11.07 7.76 3.33
CA MET A 9 -11.49 6.36 3.26
C MET A 9 -13.01 6.19 3.08
N SER A 10 -13.80 7.16 3.56
CA SER A 10 -15.26 7.19 3.36
C SER A 10 -15.70 7.31 1.90
N LYS A 11 -14.81 7.81 1.02
CA LYS A 11 -15.07 7.84 -0.43
C LYS A 11 -14.75 6.52 -1.13
N PHE A 12 -14.12 5.61 -0.44
CA PHE A 12 -13.94 4.26 -0.92
C PHE A 12 -15.29 3.56 -0.81
N SER A 13 -15.99 3.41 -1.92
CA SER A 13 -17.21 2.60 -1.94
C SER A 13 -16.81 1.14 -1.80
N PHE A 14 -16.66 0.72 -0.57
CA PHE A 14 -16.57 -0.69 -0.28
C PHE A 14 -17.87 -1.32 -0.72
N VAL A 15 -17.78 -2.19 -1.70
CA VAL A 15 -18.93 -2.92 -2.19
C VAL A 15 -19.58 -3.60 -1.00
N ASN A 16 -20.87 -3.37 -0.81
CA ASN A 16 -21.63 -3.94 0.29
C ASN A 16 -21.39 -5.44 0.41
N GLY A 17 -21.05 -5.88 1.60
CA GLY A 17 -20.91 -7.29 1.92
C GLY A 17 -19.48 -7.82 2.02
N TRP A 18 -18.46 -7.08 1.62
CA TRP A 18 -17.08 -7.51 1.82
C TRP A 18 -16.63 -7.34 3.27
N GLU A 19 -15.95 -8.33 3.81
CA GLU A 19 -15.45 -8.32 5.19
C GLU A 19 -13.95 -8.01 5.30
N ALA A 20 -13.21 -8.18 4.22
CA ALA A 20 -11.80 -7.84 4.15
C ALA A 20 -11.41 -7.32 2.77
N TYR A 21 -10.34 -6.55 2.73
CA TYR A 21 -9.76 -6.00 1.51
C TYR A 21 -8.26 -6.25 1.50
N VAL A 22 -7.77 -6.70 0.36
CA VAL A 22 -6.34 -6.90 0.12
C VAL A 22 -5.97 -6.30 -1.23
N CYS A 23 -4.72 -5.91 -1.39
CA CYS A 23 -4.16 -5.54 -2.67
C CYS A 23 -3.29 -6.69 -3.17
N ASN A 24 -3.78 -7.40 -4.17
CA ASN A 24 -3.11 -8.55 -4.77
C ASN A 24 -2.87 -8.31 -6.25
N ASN A 25 -1.61 -8.24 -6.64
CA ASN A 25 -1.21 -8.08 -8.02
C ASN A 25 -1.00 -9.47 -8.66
N ASP A 26 -1.91 -9.85 -9.56
CA ASP A 26 -1.86 -11.09 -10.34
C ASP A 26 -1.65 -12.36 -9.49
N GLN A 27 -2.16 -12.39 -8.27
CA GLN A 27 -1.99 -13.49 -7.32
C GLN A 27 -0.53 -13.82 -6.95
N LYS A 28 0.41 -12.97 -7.38
CA LYS A 28 1.85 -13.19 -7.16
C LYS A 28 2.41 -12.37 -6.02
N TYR A 29 1.83 -11.20 -5.79
CA TYR A 29 2.29 -10.28 -4.78
C TYR A 29 1.13 -9.68 -4.02
N PHE A 30 1.11 -9.92 -2.72
CA PHE A 30 0.16 -9.30 -1.79
C PHE A 30 0.84 -8.10 -1.15
N SER A 31 0.33 -6.93 -1.44
CA SER A 31 0.84 -5.72 -0.81
C SER A 31 0.32 -5.58 0.61
N ILE A 32 1.23 -5.28 1.53
CA ILE A 32 0.89 -4.90 2.90
C ILE A 32 0.67 -3.40 3.07
N GLY A 33 0.81 -2.64 2.00
CA GLY A 33 0.60 -1.19 2.01
C GLY A 33 -0.85 -0.78 2.20
N PHE A 34 -1.79 -1.67 1.88
CA PHE A 34 -3.20 -1.46 2.15
C PHE A 34 -3.84 -2.75 2.67
N LEU A 35 -4.27 -2.71 3.92
CA LEU A 35 -4.98 -3.80 4.58
C LEU A 35 -6.18 -3.22 5.31
N MET A 36 -7.36 -3.77 5.07
CA MET A 36 -8.58 -3.34 5.73
C MET A 36 -9.50 -4.53 5.96
N GLY A 37 -10.15 -4.58 7.08
CA GLY A 37 -11.08 -5.66 7.40
C GLY A 37 -11.99 -5.35 8.57
N ALA A 38 -13.11 -6.04 8.61
CA ALA A 38 -14.03 -6.04 9.73
C ALA A 38 -13.36 -6.66 10.97
N LYS A 39 -13.76 -6.20 12.15
CA LYS A 39 -13.32 -6.79 13.41
C LYS A 39 -13.65 -8.28 13.44
N GLY A 40 -12.64 -9.10 13.70
CA GLY A 40 -12.82 -10.55 13.78
C GLY A 40 -12.83 -11.26 12.42
N ASN A 41 -12.44 -10.59 11.35
CA ASN A 41 -12.34 -11.21 10.03
C ASN A 41 -11.41 -12.43 10.05
N LYS A 42 -11.85 -13.54 9.46
CA LYS A 42 -11.14 -14.82 9.46
C LYS A 42 -9.76 -14.76 8.81
N LEU A 43 -9.63 -14.01 7.70
CA LEU A 43 -8.34 -13.82 7.02
C LEU A 43 -7.31 -13.24 7.98
N TYR A 44 -7.63 -12.09 8.58
CA TYR A 44 -6.67 -11.39 9.45
C TYR A 44 -6.41 -12.15 10.76
N GLN A 45 -7.37 -12.92 11.27
CA GLN A 45 -7.12 -13.81 12.40
C GLN A 45 -6.11 -14.91 12.04
N ALA A 46 -6.29 -15.56 10.89
CA ALA A 46 -5.36 -16.59 10.41
C ALA A 46 -3.96 -16.03 10.16
N LEU A 47 -3.86 -14.88 9.49
CA LEU A 47 -2.58 -14.21 9.25
C LEU A 47 -1.91 -13.77 10.54
N TYR A 48 -2.66 -13.29 11.52
CA TYR A 48 -2.13 -12.91 12.83
C TYR A 48 -1.54 -14.12 13.57
N ALA A 49 -2.28 -15.23 13.62
CA ALA A 49 -1.80 -16.46 14.25
C ALA A 49 -0.50 -16.97 13.60
N GLN A 50 -0.46 -16.96 12.26
CA GLN A 50 0.73 -17.34 11.51
C GLN A 50 1.89 -16.37 11.72
N ALA A 51 1.63 -15.06 11.77
CA ALA A 51 2.66 -14.07 12.06
C ALA A 51 3.29 -14.28 13.43
N LEU A 52 2.49 -14.54 14.45
CA LEU A 52 2.99 -14.89 15.78
C LEU A 52 3.88 -16.15 15.76
N TYR A 53 3.43 -17.19 15.07
CA TYR A 53 4.22 -18.40 14.90
C TYR A 53 5.57 -18.10 14.24
N GLU A 54 5.56 -17.33 13.15
CA GLU A 54 6.79 -16.94 12.44
C GLU A 54 7.75 -16.09 13.30
N LEU A 55 7.22 -15.25 14.15
CA LEU A 55 8.04 -14.43 15.06
C LEU A 55 8.67 -15.25 16.19
N VAL A 56 7.94 -16.26 16.71
CA VAL A 56 8.40 -17.05 17.87
C VAL A 56 9.29 -18.22 17.46
N VAL A 57 8.91 -18.92 16.39
CA VAL A 57 9.54 -20.18 15.99
C VAL A 57 10.42 -20.03 14.75
N GLY A 58 10.12 -19.06 13.92
CA GLY A 58 10.80 -18.88 12.64
C GLY A 58 12.23 -18.36 12.81
N ASN A 59 13.17 -19.00 12.09
CA ASN A 59 14.60 -18.68 12.12
C ASN A 59 15.07 -17.83 10.93
N SER A 60 14.17 -17.26 10.15
CA SER A 60 14.51 -16.54 8.93
C SER A 60 14.65 -15.03 9.17
N ASN A 61 15.72 -14.44 8.65
CA ASN A 61 15.92 -13.00 8.58
C ASN A 61 15.21 -12.37 7.37
N ASP A 62 14.29 -13.09 6.74
CA ASP A 62 13.53 -12.60 5.60
C ASP A 62 12.61 -11.45 6.02
N TYR A 63 12.90 -10.28 5.51
CA TYR A 63 12.14 -9.04 5.76
C TYR A 63 10.64 -9.19 5.46
N GLN A 64 10.28 -9.98 4.44
CA GLN A 64 8.88 -10.15 4.04
C GLN A 64 8.15 -11.28 4.76
N ARG A 65 8.81 -11.99 5.68
CA ARG A 65 8.24 -13.19 6.32
C ARG A 65 6.91 -12.94 7.03
N VAL A 66 6.79 -11.83 7.73
CA VAL A 66 5.55 -11.40 8.41
C VAL A 66 4.76 -10.36 7.61
N GLY A 67 5.07 -10.21 6.33
CA GLY A 67 4.43 -9.28 5.39
C GLY A 67 3.88 -10.01 4.17
N SER A 68 4.23 -9.55 2.97
CA SER A 68 3.74 -10.08 1.68
C SER A 68 3.92 -11.59 1.53
N LYS A 69 5.01 -12.15 2.04
CA LYS A 69 5.28 -13.59 1.97
C LYS A 69 4.30 -14.39 2.82
N LEU A 70 3.88 -13.84 3.97
CA LEU A 70 2.88 -14.45 4.83
C LEU A 70 1.56 -14.67 4.08
N PHE A 71 1.08 -13.65 3.38
CA PHE A 71 -0.11 -13.75 2.55
C PHE A 71 0.05 -14.80 1.46
N ARG A 72 1.13 -14.75 0.71
CA ARG A 72 1.38 -15.68 -0.39
C ARG A 72 1.46 -17.13 0.08
N THR A 73 2.08 -17.39 1.21
CA THR A 73 2.26 -18.74 1.74
C THR A 73 0.94 -19.32 2.25
N ASN A 74 0.10 -18.51 2.88
CA ASN A 74 -1.09 -18.99 3.55
C ASN A 74 -2.35 -18.95 2.68
N ILE A 75 -2.43 -18.01 1.74
CA ILE A 75 -3.66 -17.82 0.96
C ILE A 75 -3.43 -17.82 -0.56
N GLY A 76 -2.19 -17.68 -1.03
CA GLY A 76 -1.91 -17.47 -2.46
C GLY A 76 -2.36 -18.61 -3.36
N LYS A 77 -2.29 -19.86 -2.89
CA LYS A 77 -2.69 -21.04 -3.69
C LYS A 77 -4.21 -21.21 -3.77
N ASP A 78 -4.91 -20.81 -2.73
CA ASP A 78 -6.35 -21.02 -2.57
C ASP A 78 -7.10 -19.67 -2.69
N TRP A 79 -6.47 -18.67 -3.32
CA TRP A 79 -6.96 -17.29 -3.35
C TRP A 79 -8.41 -17.17 -3.84
N GLU A 80 -8.74 -17.80 -4.96
CA GLU A 80 -10.08 -17.71 -5.55
C GLU A 80 -11.17 -18.31 -4.63
N TYR A 81 -10.83 -19.42 -4.00
CA TYR A 81 -11.72 -20.06 -3.04
C TYR A 81 -11.87 -19.22 -1.78
N LEU A 82 -10.74 -18.79 -1.18
CA LEU A 82 -10.76 -18.01 0.06
C LEU A 82 -11.37 -16.63 -0.13
N GLN A 83 -11.19 -16.02 -1.29
CA GLN A 83 -11.81 -14.74 -1.62
C GLN A 83 -13.33 -14.84 -1.52
N LYS A 84 -13.92 -15.90 -2.03
CA LYS A 84 -15.35 -16.14 -1.98
C LYS A 84 -15.83 -16.58 -0.59
N ASP A 85 -15.16 -17.56 -0.01
CA ASP A 85 -15.58 -18.19 1.27
C ASP A 85 -15.42 -17.24 2.46
N TRP A 86 -14.39 -16.40 2.43
CA TRP A 86 -14.10 -15.42 3.49
C TRP A 86 -14.50 -13.98 3.12
N ASN A 87 -15.22 -13.81 2.05
CA ASN A 87 -15.76 -12.53 1.62
C ASN A 87 -14.70 -11.42 1.52
N ILE A 88 -13.63 -11.70 0.76
CA ILE A 88 -12.48 -10.82 0.60
C ILE A 88 -12.55 -10.12 -0.75
N ALA A 89 -12.46 -8.79 -0.76
CA ALA A 89 -12.29 -8.01 -1.99
C ALA A 89 -10.82 -7.82 -2.34
N ASN A 90 -10.50 -7.93 -3.63
CA ASN A 90 -9.23 -7.46 -4.16
C ASN A 90 -9.36 -6.01 -4.59
N ILE A 91 -8.38 -5.19 -4.20
CA ILE A 91 -8.27 -3.80 -4.61
C ILE A 91 -7.25 -3.72 -5.75
N GLU A 92 -7.59 -2.99 -6.80
CA GLU A 92 -6.67 -2.77 -7.91
C GLU A 92 -5.41 -2.05 -7.45
N ASP A 93 -4.27 -2.46 -7.98
CA ASP A 93 -2.96 -1.89 -7.64
C ASP A 93 -2.91 -0.37 -7.77
N LYS A 94 -3.49 0.17 -8.84
CA LYS A 94 -3.50 1.61 -9.08
C LYS A 94 -4.16 2.43 -7.96
N CYS A 95 -4.96 1.78 -7.10
CA CYS A 95 -5.55 2.46 -5.95
C CYS A 95 -4.51 2.96 -4.94
N VAL A 96 -3.39 2.27 -4.79
CA VAL A 96 -2.28 2.66 -3.90
C VAL A 96 -0.93 2.68 -4.60
N TYR A 97 -0.82 2.09 -5.78
CA TYR A 97 0.39 2.01 -6.58
C TYR A 97 0.17 2.62 -7.98
N PRO A 98 -0.08 3.93 -8.07
CA PRO A 98 -0.26 4.59 -9.38
C PRO A 98 1.03 4.52 -10.22
N ILE A 99 2.16 4.21 -9.59
CA ILE A 99 3.46 4.01 -10.23
C ILE A 99 4.10 2.72 -9.73
N ALA A 100 4.71 1.98 -10.65
CA ALA A 100 5.48 0.78 -10.33
C ALA A 100 6.80 1.13 -9.60
N TYR A 101 7.27 0.23 -8.74
CA TYR A 101 8.51 0.37 -7.95
C TYR A 101 9.73 0.84 -8.75
N ASN A 102 9.93 0.27 -9.94
CA ASN A 102 11.06 0.61 -10.82
C ASN A 102 10.91 1.94 -11.56
N LYS A 103 9.80 2.65 -11.37
CA LYS A 103 9.52 3.95 -11.97
C LYS A 103 9.32 5.05 -10.92
N VAL A 104 9.67 4.78 -9.66
CA VAL A 104 9.43 5.68 -8.53
C VAL A 104 10.00 7.09 -8.74
N GLN A 105 11.12 7.23 -9.44
CA GLN A 105 11.69 8.54 -9.77
C GLN A 105 10.71 9.47 -10.49
N LYS A 106 9.73 8.92 -11.21
CA LYS A 106 8.72 9.73 -11.89
C LYS A 106 7.82 10.50 -10.92
N LEU A 107 7.63 10.01 -9.68
CA LEU A 107 6.88 10.74 -8.66
C LEU A 107 7.54 12.07 -8.30
N PHE A 108 8.87 12.15 -8.40
CA PHE A 108 9.67 13.30 -7.98
C PHE A 108 10.03 14.25 -9.13
N HIS A 109 9.91 13.82 -10.37
CA HIS A 109 10.31 14.60 -11.54
C HIS A 109 9.20 14.92 -12.52
N ASN A 110 8.08 14.20 -12.42
CA ASN A 110 6.98 14.36 -13.33
C ASN A 110 5.66 14.44 -12.57
N ASP A 111 4.71 15.20 -13.10
CA ASP A 111 3.33 15.04 -12.66
C ASP A 111 2.75 13.77 -13.30
N VAL A 112 2.48 12.79 -12.46
CA VAL A 112 1.83 11.54 -12.85
C VAL A 112 0.33 11.82 -12.80
N ALA A 113 -0.23 12.12 -13.93
CA ALA A 113 -1.49 12.81 -14.06
C ALA A 113 -2.71 12.06 -13.51
N ASP A 114 -2.73 10.74 -13.46
CA ASP A 114 -3.97 10.03 -13.12
C ASP A 114 -3.97 9.49 -11.69
N LEU A 115 -4.28 10.39 -10.76
CA LEU A 115 -4.60 10.02 -9.38
C LEU A 115 -6.12 9.94 -9.13
N GLU A 116 -6.94 10.04 -10.16
CA GLU A 116 -8.41 10.07 -10.03
C GLU A 116 -8.93 8.81 -9.32
N HIS A 117 -8.39 7.66 -9.65
CA HIS A 117 -8.77 6.37 -9.06
C HIS A 117 -7.93 5.97 -7.86
N SER A 118 -6.87 6.72 -7.54
CA SER A 118 -6.02 6.43 -6.39
C SER A 118 -6.62 6.96 -5.09
N ILE A 119 -6.50 6.18 -4.02
CA ILE A 119 -6.80 6.58 -2.63
C ILE A 119 -5.54 6.96 -1.89
N GLY A 120 -4.41 6.49 -2.38
CA GLY A 120 -3.10 6.77 -1.83
C GLY A 120 -2.01 6.63 -2.89
N VAL A 121 -0.87 7.16 -2.58
CA VAL A 121 0.33 7.07 -3.42
C VAL A 121 1.44 6.44 -2.60
N HIS A 122 1.84 5.24 -3.00
CA HIS A 122 2.99 4.57 -2.41
C HIS A 122 4.27 5.11 -3.04
N TRP A 123 5.13 5.70 -2.23
CA TRP A 123 6.36 6.33 -2.69
C TRP A 123 7.60 5.47 -2.51
N PHE A 124 7.42 4.25 -1.99
CA PHE A 124 8.46 3.24 -1.90
C PHE A 124 9.73 3.70 -1.14
N GLY A 125 9.58 4.13 0.11
CA GLY A 125 10.68 4.63 0.94
C GLY A 125 11.92 3.72 1.02
N GLY A 126 11.75 2.41 0.85
CA GLY A 126 12.86 1.45 0.73
C GLY A 126 13.57 1.43 -0.63
N ASN A 127 13.08 2.16 -1.63
CA ASN A 127 13.79 2.34 -2.90
C ASN A 127 14.93 3.35 -2.70
N SER A 128 16.12 3.05 -3.20
CA SER A 128 17.30 3.91 -3.01
C SER A 128 17.10 5.35 -3.49
N TYR A 129 16.37 5.53 -4.60
CA TYR A 129 16.04 6.86 -5.11
C TYR A 129 15.07 7.59 -4.18
N ALA A 130 13.96 6.96 -3.80
CA ALA A 130 12.98 7.55 -2.90
C ALA A 130 13.59 7.91 -1.54
N SER A 131 14.38 7.01 -0.96
CA SER A 131 15.10 7.24 0.30
C SER A 131 16.07 8.42 0.23
N ALA A 132 16.76 8.60 -0.91
CA ALA A 132 17.62 9.76 -1.11
C ALA A 132 16.83 11.07 -1.23
N MET A 133 15.63 11.03 -1.79
CA MET A 133 14.74 12.19 -1.91
C MET A 133 14.02 12.54 -0.62
N ASP A 134 13.72 11.56 0.23
CA ASP A 134 13.07 11.76 1.53
C ASP A 134 13.82 12.76 2.42
N ASN A 135 15.15 12.66 2.42
CA ASN A 135 15.99 13.58 3.19
C ASN A 135 16.18 14.96 2.53
N ARG A 136 15.73 15.14 1.30
CA ARG A 136 15.91 16.37 0.52
C ARG A 136 14.63 17.17 0.38
N LEU A 137 13.49 16.49 0.41
CA LEU A 137 12.17 17.09 0.22
C LEU A 137 11.59 17.48 1.58
N THR A 138 11.49 18.78 1.83
CA THR A 138 10.89 19.31 3.06
C THR A 138 9.81 20.33 2.72
N PRO A 139 8.87 20.63 3.63
CA PRO A 139 7.90 21.70 3.42
C PRO A 139 8.53 23.05 3.09
N ASP A 140 9.73 23.34 3.63
CA ASP A 140 10.40 24.63 3.47
C ASP A 140 11.06 24.80 2.10
N ASN A 141 11.38 23.70 1.41
CA ASN A 141 12.06 23.74 0.11
C ASN A 141 11.26 23.14 -1.04
N ILE A 142 9.99 22.81 -0.81
CA ILE A 142 9.15 22.13 -1.80
C ILE A 142 9.01 22.92 -3.10
N ASP A 143 9.02 24.24 -3.01
CA ASP A 143 8.87 25.11 -4.19
C ASP A 143 10.09 25.12 -5.10
N ASP A 144 11.26 24.73 -4.58
CA ASP A 144 12.50 24.60 -5.35
C ASP A 144 12.53 23.34 -6.25
N PHE A 145 11.59 22.42 -6.02
CA PHE A 145 11.50 21.20 -6.80
C PHE A 145 10.72 21.41 -8.09
N THR A 146 11.07 20.63 -9.11
CA THR A 146 10.31 20.59 -10.36
C THR A 146 8.86 20.17 -10.13
N ASP A 147 7.96 20.64 -10.96
CA ASP A 147 6.56 20.23 -10.89
C ASP A 147 6.44 18.72 -11.03
N SER A 148 5.92 18.11 -9.98
CA SER A 148 5.87 16.66 -9.82
C SER A 148 4.71 16.23 -8.95
N THR A 149 4.36 14.97 -9.03
CA THR A 149 3.31 14.41 -8.17
C THR A 149 3.64 14.60 -6.69
N MET A 150 4.90 14.40 -6.27
CA MET A 150 5.30 14.57 -4.88
C MET A 150 5.21 16.02 -4.43
N LYS A 151 5.65 16.98 -5.25
CA LYS A 151 5.51 18.41 -4.95
C LYS A 151 4.04 18.76 -4.72
N ARG A 152 3.15 18.36 -5.63
CA ARG A 152 1.72 18.61 -5.51
C ARG A 152 1.13 18.01 -4.22
N LEU A 153 1.44 16.76 -3.91
CA LEU A 153 0.94 16.08 -2.72
C LEU A 153 1.39 16.79 -1.43
N VAL A 154 2.65 17.21 -1.35
CA VAL A 154 3.15 17.92 -0.16
C VAL A 154 2.50 19.30 -0.03
N GLN A 155 2.30 20.02 -1.13
CA GLN A 155 1.60 21.31 -1.13
C GLN A 155 0.13 21.16 -0.69
N GLU A 156 -0.58 20.16 -1.20
CA GLU A 156 -1.96 19.87 -0.78
C GLU A 156 -2.07 19.50 0.70
N MET A 157 -1.10 18.75 1.24
CA MET A 157 -1.06 18.43 2.67
C MET A 157 -0.82 19.66 3.55
N ASN A 158 0.06 20.56 3.15
CA ASN A 158 0.34 21.80 3.88
C ASN A 158 -0.88 22.74 3.93
N LEU A 159 -1.72 22.75 2.90
CA LEU A 159 -2.96 23.52 2.87
C LEU A 159 -4.02 22.99 3.85
N VAL A 160 -3.94 21.72 4.23
CA VAL A 160 -4.89 21.09 5.17
C VAL A 160 -4.47 21.29 6.64
N THR A 161 -3.20 21.57 6.87
CA THR A 161 -2.62 21.73 8.23
C THR A 161 -2.46 23.19 8.66
N ALA A 162 -2.71 24.13 7.79
CA ALA A 162 -2.71 25.58 8.05
C ALA A 162 -4.12 26.09 8.34
#